data_a63195bb73b10e1ccb3a42b6b0b9c8c9
#
_entry.id   a63195bb73b10e1ccb3a42b6b0b9c8c9
#
_cell.length_a   1.000
_cell.length_b   1.000
_cell.length_c   1.000
_cell.angle_alpha   90.00
_cell.angle_beta   90.00
_cell.angle_gamma   90.00
#
_symmetry.space_group_name_H-M   'P 1'
#
loop_
_entity.id
_entity.type
_entity.pdbx_description
1 polymer ?
#
loop_
_entity_poly.entity_id
_entity_poly.type
_entity_poly.pdbx_seq_one_letter_code
_entity_poly.pdbx_strand_id
1 'polypeptide(L)'
;PEELSRWLATGALQNVLDRCCGADVWVAGMYNIARHTVLGDETVCERTAPTSLVVRYYPPVADAWHFAEHYIACHPPILARLPRIRNVLCYVPHIESAPGFARDALIIRNEVVFTSVDDLTFALQSSVLADLRADSQAFPPFGHSTHHAMMREQVFRCAPAECAG
;
A
#
# COMPACT_ATOMS: atom_id res chain seq x y z
N PRO A 1 13.55 6.44 8.74
CA PRO A 1 14.46 6.43 7.59
C PRO A 1 15.78 5.74 7.91
N GLU A 2 16.46 6.09 9.00
CA GLU A 2 17.77 5.54 9.36
C GLU A 2 17.80 4.02 9.63
N GLU A 3 16.74 3.48 10.22
CA GLU A 3 16.61 2.03 10.45
C GLU A 3 16.51 1.25 9.14
N LEU A 4 15.73 1.75 8.19
CA LEU A 4 15.59 1.13 6.89
C LEU A 4 16.91 1.18 6.11
N SER A 5 17.60 2.33 6.13
CA SER A 5 18.91 2.47 5.50
C SER A 5 19.95 1.55 6.12
N ARG A 6 19.95 1.40 7.45
CA ARG A 6 20.80 0.42 8.15
C ARG A 6 20.48 -1.02 7.74
N TRP A 7 19.22 -1.38 7.69
CA TRP A 7 18.78 -2.70 7.28
C TRP A 7 19.20 -3.02 5.82
N LEU A 8 19.01 -2.07 4.90
CA LEU A 8 19.45 -2.22 3.51
C LEU A 8 20.98 -2.41 3.40
N ALA A 9 21.76 -1.68 4.21
CA ALA A 9 23.20 -1.80 4.24
C ALA A 9 23.71 -3.18 4.72
N THR A 10 22.89 -3.96 5.41
CA THR A 10 23.24 -5.33 5.85
C THR A 10 23.21 -6.36 4.70
N GLY A 11 22.76 -6.00 3.51
CA GLY A 11 22.53 -6.94 2.42
C GLY A 11 21.33 -7.88 2.63
N ALA A 12 20.51 -7.64 3.65
CA ALA A 12 19.36 -8.48 3.97
C ALA A 12 18.37 -8.59 2.81
N LEU A 13 18.14 -7.48 2.09
CA LEU A 13 17.27 -7.47 0.91
C LEU A 13 17.86 -8.37 -0.19
N GLN A 14 19.16 -8.28 -0.47
CA GLN A 14 19.82 -9.12 -1.46
C GLN A 14 19.71 -10.61 -1.12
N ASN A 15 19.90 -10.96 0.15
CA ASN A 15 19.75 -12.34 0.62
C ASN A 15 18.30 -12.88 0.43
N VAL A 16 17.28 -12.02 0.55
CA VAL A 16 15.90 -12.39 0.26
C VAL A 16 15.70 -12.62 -1.23
N LEU A 17 16.21 -11.72 -2.06
CA LEU A 17 16.07 -11.79 -3.52
C LEU A 17 16.80 -12.99 -4.10
N ASP A 18 17.99 -13.32 -3.61
CA ASP A 18 18.77 -14.48 -4.04
C ASP A 18 18.06 -15.82 -3.77
N ARG A 19 17.17 -15.84 -2.78
CA ARG A 19 16.34 -17.02 -2.46
C ARG A 19 15.08 -17.14 -3.30
N CYS A 20 14.68 -16.07 -3.94
CA CYS A 20 13.51 -16.03 -4.81
C CYS A 20 13.93 -16.48 -6.23
N CYS A 21 14.14 -17.76 -6.41
CA CYS A 21 14.65 -18.34 -7.65
C CYS A 21 13.75 -18.05 -8.85
N GLY A 22 14.34 -17.61 -9.97
CA GLY A 22 13.74 -17.66 -11.30
C GLY A 22 13.09 -16.39 -11.84
N ALA A 23 13.26 -15.24 -11.20
CA ALA A 23 12.85 -13.97 -11.79
C ALA A 23 14.05 -13.23 -12.40
N ASP A 24 13.98 -12.90 -13.68
CA ASP A 24 15.02 -12.16 -14.40
C ASP A 24 15.03 -10.66 -14.07
N VAL A 25 13.92 -10.15 -13.50
CA VAL A 25 13.76 -8.73 -13.17
C VAL A 25 13.05 -8.56 -11.82
N TRP A 26 13.63 -7.76 -10.93
CA TRP A 26 13.04 -7.37 -9.65
C TRP A 26 12.78 -5.87 -9.60
N VAL A 27 11.57 -5.51 -9.18
CA VAL A 27 11.21 -4.13 -8.87
C VAL A 27 10.95 -4.04 -7.37
N ALA A 28 11.74 -3.23 -6.69
CA ALA A 28 11.56 -2.94 -5.27
C ALA A 28 11.34 -1.44 -5.07
N GLY A 29 10.36 -1.09 -4.25
CA GLY A 29 10.09 0.30 -3.90
C GLY A 29 10.16 0.51 -2.40
N MET A 30 10.70 1.64 -1.96
CA MET A 30 10.60 2.12 -0.60
C MET A 30 9.42 3.10 -0.49
N TYR A 31 8.65 2.96 0.59
CA TYR A 31 7.43 3.73 0.77
C TYR A 31 7.31 4.27 2.19
N ASN A 32 6.84 5.51 2.30
CA ASN A 32 6.23 6.00 3.53
C ASN A 32 4.80 5.48 3.61
N ILE A 33 4.44 4.88 4.74
CA ILE A 33 3.11 4.26 4.91
C ILE A 33 2.26 5.16 5.81
N ALA A 34 1.20 5.75 5.25
CA ALA A 34 0.14 6.36 6.02
C ALA A 34 -0.96 5.30 6.28
N ARG A 35 -1.32 5.15 7.55
CA ARG A 35 -2.40 4.26 7.97
C ARG A 35 -3.61 5.09 8.35
N HIS A 36 -4.78 4.69 7.88
CA HIS A 36 -6.06 5.24 8.31
C HIS A 36 -6.76 4.21 9.18
N THR A 37 -7.02 4.57 10.44
CA THR A 37 -7.69 3.68 11.40
C THR A 37 -9.15 3.51 11.03
N VAL A 38 -9.61 2.28 10.92
CA VAL A 38 -11.01 1.95 10.75
C VAL A 38 -11.66 1.92 12.13
N LEU A 39 -12.80 2.60 12.29
CA LEU A 39 -13.53 2.68 13.55
C LEU A 39 -13.90 1.27 14.05
N GLY A 40 -13.49 0.93 15.27
CA GLY A 40 -13.92 -0.27 16.00
C GLY A 40 -12.94 -1.43 16.01
N ASP A 41 -11.77 -1.31 15.43
CA ASP A 41 -10.78 -2.41 15.45
C ASP A 41 -9.36 -1.91 15.75
N GLU A 42 -9.10 -1.62 17.03
CA GLU A 42 -7.76 -1.27 17.53
C GLU A 42 -6.77 -2.44 17.44
N THR A 43 -7.25 -3.66 17.23
CA THR A 43 -6.44 -4.87 17.27
C THR A 43 -5.85 -5.23 15.90
N VAL A 44 -6.26 -4.60 14.80
CA VAL A 44 -5.79 -4.92 13.45
C VAL A 44 -4.46 -4.21 13.13
N CYS A 45 -3.51 -4.30 14.02
CA CYS A 45 -2.12 -3.98 13.71
C CYS A 45 -1.47 -5.09 12.85
N GLU A 46 -2.09 -6.25 12.77
CA GLU A 46 -1.62 -7.39 11.99
C GLU A 46 -2.39 -7.50 10.69
N ARG A 47 -1.67 -7.49 9.58
CA ARG A 47 -2.17 -7.76 8.24
C ARG A 47 -2.55 -9.24 8.09
N THR A 48 -3.51 -9.71 8.84
CA THR A 48 -3.94 -11.12 8.83
C THR A 48 -5.06 -11.39 7.85
N ALA A 49 -5.62 -10.34 7.25
CA ALA A 49 -6.72 -10.50 6.29
C ALA A 49 -6.21 -10.95 4.92
N PRO A 50 -6.80 -12.00 4.33
CA PRO A 50 -6.28 -12.67 3.14
C PRO A 50 -6.57 -11.92 1.83
N THR A 51 -7.40 -10.88 1.84
CA THR A 51 -7.86 -10.23 0.61
C THR A 51 -7.63 -8.72 0.69
N SER A 52 -7.10 -8.15 -0.38
CA SER A 52 -7.01 -6.70 -0.52
C SER A 52 -7.30 -6.25 -1.94
N LEU A 53 -7.86 -5.04 -2.07
CA LEU A 53 -7.90 -4.29 -3.32
C LEU A 53 -6.75 -3.29 -3.29
N VAL A 54 -5.88 -3.36 -4.28
CA VAL A 54 -4.74 -2.46 -4.46
C VAL A 54 -5.02 -1.54 -5.63
N VAL A 55 -4.95 -0.23 -5.40
CA VAL A 55 -5.05 0.78 -6.44
C VAL A 55 -3.73 1.53 -6.53
N ARG A 56 -3.23 1.72 -7.75
CA ARG A 56 -2.00 2.44 -8.04
C ARG A 56 -2.30 3.61 -8.97
N TYR A 57 -1.71 4.77 -8.68
CA TYR A 57 -1.84 6.00 -9.46
C TYR A 57 -0.50 6.34 -10.09
N TYR A 58 -0.51 6.63 -11.39
CA TYR A 58 0.70 6.80 -12.20
C TYR A 58 0.78 8.19 -12.81
N PRO A 59 2.02 8.71 -13.05
CA PRO A 59 2.23 9.93 -13.79
C PRO A 59 1.72 9.82 -15.26
N PRO A 60 1.60 10.93 -16.00
CA PRO A 60 2.08 12.26 -15.61
C PRO A 60 1.20 12.94 -14.55
N VAL A 61 1.83 13.75 -13.72
CA VAL A 61 1.19 14.63 -12.72
C VAL A 61 2.03 15.89 -12.59
N ALA A 62 1.37 17.03 -12.42
CA ALA A 62 2.07 18.31 -12.29
C ALA A 62 2.92 18.38 -11.01
N ASP A 63 2.36 17.88 -9.90
CA ASP A 63 2.98 17.83 -8.58
C ASP A 63 2.54 16.57 -7.85
N ALA A 64 3.45 15.60 -7.76
CA ALA A 64 3.17 14.30 -7.13
C ALA A 64 2.98 14.41 -5.61
N TRP A 65 3.66 15.38 -4.96
CA TRP A 65 3.52 15.61 -3.54
C TRP A 65 2.15 16.19 -3.23
N HIS A 66 1.74 17.24 -3.94
CA HIS A 66 0.42 17.83 -3.78
C HIS A 66 -0.70 16.84 -4.05
N PHE A 67 -0.56 15.97 -5.07
CA PHE A 67 -1.50 14.88 -5.32
C PHE A 67 -1.60 13.94 -4.12
N ALA A 68 -0.47 13.48 -3.59
CA ALA A 68 -0.42 12.56 -2.46
C ALA A 68 -1.01 13.16 -1.19
N GLU A 69 -0.71 14.42 -0.88
CA GLU A 69 -1.29 15.13 0.26
C GLU A 69 -2.81 15.25 0.15
N HIS A 70 -3.31 15.70 -1.01
CA HIS A 70 -4.75 15.82 -1.27
C HIS A 70 -5.43 14.45 -1.14
N TYR A 71 -4.85 13.43 -1.77
CA TYR A 71 -5.36 12.06 -1.71
C TYR A 71 -5.48 11.55 -0.27
N ILE A 72 -4.41 11.64 0.52
CA ILE A 72 -4.37 11.13 1.90
C ILE A 72 -5.36 11.89 2.79
N ALA A 73 -5.55 13.18 2.57
CA ALA A 73 -6.49 13.97 3.35
C ALA A 73 -7.95 13.63 3.07
N CYS A 74 -8.31 13.31 1.83
CA CYS A 74 -9.71 13.20 1.39
C CYS A 74 -10.18 11.76 1.17
N HIS A 75 -9.42 10.94 0.46
CA HIS A 75 -9.88 9.64 -0.03
C HIS A 75 -9.94 8.52 1.05
N PRO A 76 -8.92 8.31 1.89
CA PRO A 76 -8.91 7.27 2.91
C PRO A 76 -10.03 7.38 3.95
N PRO A 77 -10.45 8.58 4.40
CA PRO A 77 -11.63 8.72 5.26
C PRO A 77 -12.92 8.17 4.65
N ILE A 78 -13.08 8.31 3.33
CA ILE A 78 -14.24 7.75 2.61
C ILE A 78 -14.08 6.24 2.45
N LEU A 79 -12.89 5.75 2.08
CA LEU A 79 -12.58 4.32 2.01
C LEU A 79 -12.86 3.60 3.33
N ALA A 80 -12.54 4.23 4.46
CA ALA A 80 -12.77 3.67 5.80
C ALA A 80 -14.26 3.47 6.14
N ARG A 81 -15.17 4.06 5.37
CA ARG A 81 -16.63 3.86 5.51
C ARG A 81 -17.16 2.65 4.74
N LEU A 82 -16.33 2.00 3.92
CA LEU A 82 -16.72 0.78 3.23
C LEU A 82 -17.13 -0.30 4.24
N PRO A 83 -18.26 -0.97 4.04
CA PRO A 83 -18.71 -2.00 4.97
C PRO A 83 -17.71 -3.16 5.00
N ARG A 84 -17.48 -3.73 6.19
CA ARG A 84 -16.60 -4.88 6.45
C ARG A 84 -15.12 -4.65 6.13
N ILE A 85 -14.72 -3.39 5.91
CA ILE A 85 -13.30 -3.06 5.72
C ILE A 85 -12.51 -3.34 7.01
N ARG A 86 -11.26 -3.78 6.84
CA ARG A 86 -10.34 -4.06 7.95
C ARG A 86 -9.26 -3.01 8.10
N ASN A 87 -8.76 -2.51 6.97
CA ASN A 87 -7.66 -1.55 7.00
C ASN A 87 -7.59 -0.73 5.72
N VAL A 88 -7.08 0.49 5.82
CA VAL A 88 -6.71 1.35 4.69
C VAL A 88 -5.25 1.74 4.84
N LEU A 89 -4.44 1.41 3.86
CA LEU A 89 -3.01 1.70 3.84
C LEU A 89 -2.68 2.50 2.58
N CYS A 90 -2.01 3.63 2.76
CA CYS A 90 -1.50 4.45 1.66
C CYS A 90 0.02 4.39 1.65
N TYR A 91 0.59 4.12 0.50
CA TYR A 91 2.03 3.98 0.27
C TYR A 91 2.48 5.12 -0.63
N VAL A 92 3.21 6.07 -0.08
CA VAL A 92 3.84 7.17 -0.83
C VAL A 92 5.28 6.78 -1.12
N PRO A 93 5.71 6.75 -2.41
CA PRO A 93 7.08 6.41 -2.75
C PRO A 93 8.08 7.31 -2.03
N HIS A 94 9.11 6.72 -1.43
CA HIS A 94 10.19 7.47 -0.83
C HIS A 94 11.04 8.14 -1.92
N ILE A 95 11.64 9.26 -1.61
CA ILE A 95 12.47 10.03 -2.56
C ILE A 95 13.68 9.20 -3.01
N GLU A 96 14.27 8.44 -2.08
CA GLU A 96 15.40 7.57 -2.35
C GLU A 96 14.93 6.19 -2.79
N SER A 97 15.59 5.63 -3.78
CA SER A 97 15.42 4.21 -4.16
C SER A 97 16.34 3.32 -3.32
N ALA A 98 15.95 2.08 -3.14
CA ALA A 98 16.86 1.09 -2.56
C ALA A 98 18.10 0.91 -3.47
N PRO A 99 19.31 0.79 -2.92
CA PRO A 99 20.52 0.56 -3.71
C PRO A 99 20.35 -0.64 -4.65
N GLY A 100 20.66 -0.45 -5.94
CA GLY A 100 20.54 -1.50 -6.96
C GLY A 100 19.11 -1.70 -7.54
N PHE A 101 18.11 -0.91 -7.10
CA PHE A 101 16.74 -1.01 -7.59
C PHE A 101 16.27 0.28 -8.26
N ALA A 102 15.49 0.14 -9.32
CA ALA A 102 14.80 1.27 -9.91
C ALA A 102 13.70 1.79 -8.96
N ARG A 103 13.54 3.11 -8.92
CA ARG A 103 12.43 3.73 -8.22
C ARG A 103 11.12 3.31 -8.88
N ASP A 104 10.11 2.96 -8.05
CA ASP A 104 8.76 2.75 -8.56
C ASP A 104 8.20 4.06 -9.12
N ALA A 105 7.71 4.00 -10.35
CA ALA A 105 7.26 5.18 -11.10
C ALA A 105 5.82 5.61 -10.73
N LEU A 106 5.29 5.19 -9.60
CA LEU A 106 3.94 5.57 -9.18
C LEU A 106 3.92 6.84 -8.32
N ILE A 107 2.77 7.50 -8.27
CA ILE A 107 2.52 8.68 -7.41
C ILE A 107 2.18 8.22 -6.00
N ILE A 108 1.19 7.34 -5.91
CA ILE A 108 0.72 6.75 -4.65
C ILE A 108 0.08 5.38 -4.95
N ARG A 109 0.18 4.48 -3.98
CA ARG A 109 -0.57 3.23 -3.95
C ARG A 109 -1.43 3.21 -2.70
N ASN A 110 -2.68 2.79 -2.82
CA ASN A 110 -3.47 2.42 -1.66
C ASN A 110 -3.76 0.91 -1.64
N GLU A 111 -4.08 0.44 -0.46
CA GLU A 111 -4.51 -0.93 -0.22
C GLU A 111 -5.67 -0.90 0.78
N VAL A 112 -6.82 -1.41 0.36
CA VAL A 112 -7.99 -1.63 1.21
C VAL A 112 -8.10 -3.11 1.52
N VAL A 113 -8.10 -3.47 2.81
CA VAL A 113 -7.96 -4.84 3.29
C VAL A 113 -9.30 -5.35 3.81
N PHE A 114 -9.65 -6.58 3.42
CA PHE A 114 -10.88 -7.28 3.82
C PHE A 114 -10.57 -8.70 4.32
N THR A 115 -11.49 -9.27 5.10
CA THR A 115 -11.34 -10.63 5.61
C THR A 115 -11.52 -11.68 4.50
N SER A 116 -12.35 -11.38 3.49
CA SER A 116 -12.65 -12.31 2.40
C SER A 116 -12.96 -11.58 1.08
N VAL A 117 -12.97 -12.33 -0.01
CA VAL A 117 -13.44 -11.84 -1.32
C VAL A 117 -14.92 -11.44 -1.27
N ASP A 118 -15.73 -12.16 -0.49
CA ASP A 118 -17.15 -11.84 -0.33
C ASP A 118 -17.34 -10.49 0.38
N ASP A 119 -16.53 -10.18 1.38
CA ASP A 119 -16.54 -8.89 2.06
C ASP A 119 -16.13 -7.76 1.12
N LEU A 120 -15.10 -7.96 0.31
CA LEU A 120 -14.71 -7.01 -0.74
C LEU A 120 -15.85 -6.82 -1.74
N THR A 121 -16.45 -7.90 -2.23
CA THR A 121 -17.55 -7.84 -3.21
C THR A 121 -18.75 -7.10 -2.62
N PHE A 122 -19.08 -7.38 -1.37
CA PHE A 122 -20.16 -6.66 -0.67
C PHE A 122 -19.87 -5.16 -0.54
N ALA A 123 -18.64 -4.80 -0.17
CA ALA A 123 -18.20 -3.41 -0.04
C ALA A 123 -18.31 -2.66 -1.38
N LEU A 124 -17.93 -3.31 -2.48
CA LEU A 124 -17.99 -2.75 -3.83
C LEU A 124 -19.44 -2.55 -4.37
N GLN A 125 -20.45 -3.02 -3.65
CA GLN A 125 -21.86 -2.79 -3.98
C GLN A 125 -22.50 -1.71 -3.08
N SER A 126 -21.74 -1.16 -2.13
CA SER A 126 -22.26 -0.16 -1.18
C SER A 126 -22.41 1.23 -1.78
N SER A 127 -23.28 2.04 -1.15
CA SER A 127 -23.48 3.44 -1.54
C SER A 127 -22.23 4.32 -1.38
N VAL A 128 -21.26 3.88 -0.58
CA VAL A 128 -19.97 4.58 -0.39
C VAL A 128 -19.20 4.76 -1.70
N LEU A 129 -19.42 3.88 -2.69
CA LEU A 129 -18.81 4.03 -4.01
C LEU A 129 -19.24 5.31 -4.76
N ALA A 130 -20.43 5.84 -4.48
CA ALA A 130 -20.83 7.11 -5.07
C ALA A 130 -19.98 8.26 -4.54
N ASP A 131 -19.71 8.27 -3.23
CA ASP A 131 -18.85 9.26 -2.60
C ASP A 131 -17.40 9.14 -3.06
N LEU A 132 -16.89 7.92 -3.19
CA LEU A 132 -15.54 7.67 -3.71
C LEU A 132 -15.37 8.13 -5.16
N ARG A 133 -16.40 7.96 -6.00
CA ARG A 133 -16.40 8.46 -7.38
C ARG A 133 -16.42 9.99 -7.42
N ALA A 134 -17.25 10.62 -6.58
CA ALA A 134 -17.31 12.08 -6.49
C ALA A 134 -15.95 12.65 -6.03
N ASP A 135 -15.34 12.07 -5.01
CA ASP A 135 -14.02 12.47 -4.53
C ASP A 135 -12.92 12.28 -5.60
N SER A 136 -12.95 11.15 -6.31
CA SER A 136 -11.94 10.88 -7.36
C SER A 136 -12.02 11.87 -8.54
N GLN A 137 -13.17 12.48 -8.78
CA GLN A 137 -13.34 13.53 -9.80
C GLN A 137 -12.69 14.87 -9.37
N ALA A 138 -12.44 15.04 -8.06
CA ALA A 138 -11.77 16.21 -7.51
C ALA A 138 -10.24 16.05 -7.42
N PHE A 139 -9.70 14.89 -7.79
CA PHE A 139 -8.26 14.68 -7.77
C PHE A 139 -7.54 15.62 -8.73
N PRO A 140 -6.33 16.11 -8.35
CA PRO A 140 -5.47 16.76 -9.31
C PRO A 140 -5.24 15.88 -10.54
N PRO A 141 -5.12 16.45 -11.76
CA PRO A 141 -4.93 15.65 -12.96
C PRO A 141 -3.73 14.71 -12.86
N PHE A 142 -3.92 13.46 -13.25
CA PHE A 142 -2.89 12.41 -13.25
C PHE A 142 -3.02 11.53 -14.49
N GLY A 143 -2.03 10.66 -14.74
CA GLY A 143 -1.98 9.83 -15.94
C GLY A 143 -3.07 8.78 -15.99
N HIS A 144 -2.96 7.78 -15.12
CA HIS A 144 -3.93 6.68 -15.04
C HIS A 144 -3.86 5.97 -13.68
N SER A 145 -4.84 5.12 -13.41
CA SER A 145 -4.84 4.22 -12.26
C SER A 145 -5.01 2.77 -12.69
N THR A 146 -4.50 1.85 -11.87
CA THR A 146 -4.73 0.41 -12.01
C THR A 146 -5.32 -0.15 -10.73
N HIS A 147 -6.20 -1.14 -10.87
CA HIS A 147 -6.93 -1.76 -9.77
C HIS A 147 -6.68 -3.27 -9.79
N HIS A 148 -6.21 -3.83 -8.68
CA HIS A 148 -5.90 -5.25 -8.56
C HIS A 148 -6.48 -5.81 -7.27
N ALA A 149 -7.36 -6.80 -7.38
CA ALA A 149 -7.70 -7.64 -6.23
C ALA A 149 -6.56 -8.63 -5.99
N MET A 150 -6.08 -8.69 -4.75
CA MET A 150 -4.98 -9.56 -4.34
C MET A 150 -5.45 -10.48 -3.23
N MET A 151 -5.12 -11.77 -3.36
CA MET A 151 -5.27 -12.74 -2.27
C MET A 151 -3.90 -12.95 -1.62
N ARG A 152 -3.88 -12.97 -0.29
CA ARG A 152 -2.69 -13.26 0.49
C ARG A 152 -2.85 -14.64 1.12
N GLU A 153 -2.04 -15.58 0.69
CA GLU A 153 -2.05 -16.93 1.27
C GLU A 153 -1.18 -17.03 2.53
N GLN A 154 -0.13 -16.20 2.65
CA GLN A 154 0.80 -16.27 3.77
C GLN A 154 1.29 -14.88 4.20
N VAL A 155 1.41 -14.70 5.51
CA VAL A 155 2.09 -13.56 6.13
C VAL A 155 3.43 -14.05 6.68
N PHE A 156 4.52 -13.58 6.09
CA PHE A 156 5.86 -13.85 6.64
C PHE A 156 6.14 -12.82 7.76
N ARG A 157 6.35 -13.32 8.96
CA ARG A 157 6.89 -12.52 10.07
C ARG A 157 8.40 -12.69 10.09
N CYS A 158 9.14 -11.60 9.94
CA CYS A 158 10.53 -11.61 10.36
C CYS A 158 10.53 -11.67 11.89
N ALA A 159 11.06 -12.74 12.45
CA ALA A 159 11.38 -12.75 13.88
C ALA A 159 12.31 -11.57 14.16
N PRO A 160 12.11 -10.80 15.26
CA PRO A 160 13.11 -9.85 15.68
C PRO A 160 14.43 -10.61 15.84
N ALA A 161 15.51 -10.06 15.28
CA ALA A 161 16.83 -10.63 15.53
C ALA A 161 17.02 -10.67 17.04
N GLU A 162 17.13 -11.88 17.60
CA GLU A 162 17.55 -12.02 18.99
C GLU A 162 18.87 -11.30 19.10
N CYS A 163 18.90 -10.26 19.92
CA CYS A 163 20.15 -9.63 20.32
C CYS A 163 20.96 -10.73 21.00
N ALA A 164 21.93 -11.30 20.27
CA ALA A 164 22.95 -12.14 20.86
C ALA A 164 23.70 -11.26 21.87
N GLY A 165 23.50 -11.55 23.16
CA GLY A 165 24.21 -10.93 24.27
C GLY A 165 25.70 -11.26 24.27
#